data_78f8ffc15c94169e17c644a94036cb06
#
_entry.id   78f8ffc15c94169e17c644a94036cb06
#
_cell.length_a   1.000
_cell.length_b   1.000
_cell.length_c   1.000
_cell.angle_alpha   90.00
_cell.angle_beta   90.00
_cell.angle_gamma   90.00
#
_symmetry.space_group_name_H-M   'P 1'
#
loop_
_entity.id
_entity.type
_entity.pdbx_description
1 polymer ?
#
loop_
_entity_poly.entity_id
_entity_poly.type
_entity_poly.pdbx_seq_one_letter_code
_entity_poly.pdbx_strand_id
1 'polypeptide(L)'
;HAVDLNIHHGEMVALLGPSGSGKSTLLRHLSGLITGDKSAGSHIELLGRTVQREGRLARDIRKSRANTGYIFQQFNLVNRLSVLENVLIGALGSTPFWRTCFSWFTGEQKQRALQALTRVGMVHFAHQRVSTLSGGQQQRVAIARALMQQAKVILADEPIASLDPESARIVMDTL
;
A
#
# COMPACT_ATOMS: atom_id res chain seq x y z
N HIS A 1 -23.61 -8.99 2.05
CA HIS A 1 -24.01 -8.40 3.32
C HIS A 1 -23.62 -6.92 3.32
N ALA A 2 -24.50 -6.06 3.85
CA ALA A 2 -24.18 -4.66 4.06
C ALA A 2 -23.13 -4.55 5.19
N VAL A 3 -22.08 -3.75 4.97
CA VAL A 3 -21.06 -3.41 5.96
C VAL A 3 -21.13 -1.92 6.18
N ASP A 4 -21.28 -1.50 7.42
CA ASP A 4 -21.17 -0.11 7.84
C ASP A 4 -19.91 0.03 8.70
N LEU A 5 -18.99 0.91 8.30
CA LEU A 5 -17.70 1.09 8.94
C LEU A 5 -17.32 2.57 8.92
N ASN A 6 -17.08 3.11 10.08
CA ASN A 6 -16.58 4.47 10.25
C ASN A 6 -15.24 4.43 11.02
N ILE A 7 -14.21 5.06 10.49
CA ILE A 7 -12.87 5.09 11.08
C ILE A 7 -12.41 6.54 11.15
N HIS A 8 -11.98 6.96 12.33
CA HIS A 8 -11.54 8.32 12.57
C HIS A 8 -10.02 8.47 12.37
N HIS A 9 -9.58 9.71 12.25
CA HIS A 9 -8.16 10.02 12.10
C HIS A 9 -7.35 9.52 13.30
N GLY A 10 -6.26 8.81 13.03
CA GLY A 10 -5.36 8.25 14.05
C GLY A 10 -5.82 6.91 14.61
N GLU A 11 -6.94 6.35 14.15
CA GLU A 11 -7.37 5.02 14.56
C GLU A 11 -6.68 3.92 13.75
N MET A 12 -6.32 2.85 14.46
CA MET A 12 -5.90 1.57 13.87
C MET A 12 -7.04 0.56 14.07
N VAL A 13 -7.54 0.01 12.98
CA VAL A 13 -8.65 -0.97 12.99
C VAL A 13 -8.17 -2.31 12.45
N ALA A 14 -8.35 -3.37 13.22
CA ALA A 14 -8.06 -4.74 12.80
C ALA A 14 -9.34 -5.45 12.35
N LEU A 15 -9.33 -5.98 11.13
CA LEU A 15 -10.40 -6.82 10.60
C LEU A 15 -10.11 -8.29 10.94
N LEU A 16 -10.89 -8.86 11.85
CA LEU A 16 -10.76 -10.24 12.28
C LEU A 16 -11.85 -11.12 11.64
N GLY A 17 -11.49 -12.34 11.30
CA GLY A 17 -12.40 -13.32 10.74
C GLY A 17 -11.68 -14.46 10.01
N PRO A 18 -12.38 -15.57 9.74
CA PRO A 18 -11.80 -16.74 9.08
C PRO A 18 -11.35 -16.42 7.64
N SER A 19 -10.56 -17.31 7.05
CA SER A 19 -10.23 -17.23 5.63
C SER A 19 -11.51 -17.26 4.79
N GLY A 20 -11.58 -16.44 3.74
CA GLY A 20 -12.77 -16.34 2.89
C GLY A 20 -13.89 -15.44 3.43
N SER A 21 -13.76 -14.82 4.62
CA SER A 21 -14.78 -13.93 5.18
C SER A 21 -14.92 -12.57 4.47
N GLY A 22 -14.13 -12.31 3.44
CA GLY A 22 -14.23 -11.09 2.63
C GLY A 22 -13.33 -9.92 3.07
N LYS A 23 -12.40 -10.10 4.02
CA LYS A 23 -11.49 -9.04 4.51
C LYS A 23 -10.71 -8.38 3.36
N SER A 24 -10.00 -9.16 2.58
CA SER A 24 -9.24 -8.67 1.42
C SER A 24 -10.13 -8.02 0.37
N THR A 25 -11.35 -8.54 0.19
CA THR A 25 -12.34 -7.95 -0.72
C THR A 25 -12.78 -6.58 -0.23
N LEU A 26 -13.05 -6.42 1.07
CA LEU A 26 -13.38 -5.13 1.68
C LEU A 26 -12.25 -4.12 1.48
N LEU A 27 -10.99 -4.49 1.79
CA LEU A 27 -9.84 -3.62 1.61
C LEU A 27 -9.66 -3.18 0.14
N ARG A 28 -9.91 -4.08 -0.83
CA ARG A 28 -9.88 -3.75 -2.26
C ARG A 28 -11.02 -2.80 -2.67
N HIS A 29 -12.20 -2.91 -2.06
CA HIS A 29 -13.29 -1.95 -2.26
C HIS A 29 -12.93 -0.58 -1.70
N LEU A 30 -12.39 -0.52 -0.48
CA LEU A 30 -11.96 0.73 0.17
C LEU A 30 -10.90 1.46 -0.67
N SER A 31 -9.96 0.73 -1.27
CA SER A 31 -8.93 1.32 -2.16
C SER A 31 -9.45 1.66 -3.57
N GLY A 32 -10.67 1.26 -3.90
CA GLY A 32 -11.23 1.39 -5.25
C GLY A 32 -10.55 0.49 -6.29
N LEU A 33 -9.84 -0.56 -5.87
CA LEU A 33 -9.25 -1.55 -6.80
C LEU A 33 -10.31 -2.42 -7.47
N ILE A 34 -11.42 -2.65 -6.77
CA ILE A 34 -12.62 -3.29 -7.30
C ILE A 34 -13.84 -2.41 -7.02
N THR A 35 -14.87 -2.55 -7.86
CA THR A 35 -16.15 -1.86 -7.69
C THR A 35 -17.13 -2.74 -6.94
N GLY A 36 -17.95 -2.14 -6.09
CA GLY A 36 -19.06 -2.81 -5.41
C GLY A 36 -20.27 -3.00 -6.31
N ASP A 37 -21.29 -3.59 -5.73
CA ASP A 37 -22.58 -3.77 -6.39
C ASP A 37 -23.29 -2.41 -6.61
N LYS A 38 -24.16 -2.36 -7.61
CA LYS A 38 -24.97 -1.17 -7.93
C LYS A 38 -26.18 -1.05 -6.97
N SER A 39 -25.96 -1.20 -5.68
CA SER A 39 -27.02 -1.05 -4.67
C SER A 39 -27.19 0.41 -4.29
N ALA A 40 -28.46 0.84 -4.21
CA ALA A 40 -28.80 2.20 -3.79
C ALA A 40 -28.24 2.50 -2.38
N GLY A 41 -27.64 3.67 -2.21
CA GLY A 41 -27.06 4.11 -0.95
C GLY A 41 -25.67 3.55 -0.62
N SER A 42 -25.14 2.60 -1.40
CA SER A 42 -23.78 2.11 -1.21
C SER A 42 -22.75 3.19 -1.59
N HIS A 43 -21.92 3.58 -0.64
CA HIS A 43 -20.83 4.52 -0.92
C HIS A 43 -19.60 4.23 -0.04
N ILE A 44 -18.44 4.58 -0.55
CA ILE A 44 -17.16 4.54 0.17
C ILE A 44 -16.53 5.92 0.04
N GLU A 45 -16.12 6.44 1.18
CA GLU A 45 -15.44 7.71 1.30
C GLU A 45 -14.14 7.52 2.08
N LEU A 46 -13.03 8.14 1.62
CA LEU A 46 -11.76 8.19 2.32
C LEU A 46 -11.27 9.64 2.36
N LEU A 47 -10.92 10.12 3.53
CA LEU A 47 -10.38 11.48 3.74
C LEU A 47 -11.30 12.59 3.18
N GLY A 48 -12.62 12.45 3.34
CA GLY A 48 -13.60 13.38 2.80
C GLY A 48 -13.76 13.33 1.27
N ARG A 49 -13.30 12.26 0.61
CA ARG A 49 -13.41 12.08 -0.84
C ARG A 49 -14.11 10.78 -1.16
N THR A 50 -15.07 10.86 -2.05
CA THR A 50 -15.73 9.66 -2.58
C THR A 50 -14.71 8.80 -3.33
N VAL A 51 -14.62 7.52 -2.97
CA VAL A 51 -13.88 6.48 -3.68
C VAL A 51 -14.79 5.82 -4.70
N GLN A 52 -15.96 5.39 -4.24
CA GLN A 52 -17.00 4.82 -5.10
C GLN A 52 -18.39 5.05 -4.52
N ARG A 53 -19.39 5.13 -5.39
CA ARG A 53 -20.79 5.26 -5.06
C ARG A 53 -21.62 4.40 -6.00
N GLU A 54 -22.51 3.56 -5.45
CA GLU A 54 -23.43 2.73 -6.23
C GLU A 54 -22.74 1.94 -7.36
N GLY A 55 -21.61 1.29 -7.03
CA GLY A 55 -20.83 0.49 -7.97
C GLY A 55 -20.08 1.28 -9.04
N ARG A 56 -19.88 2.59 -8.87
CA ARG A 56 -19.12 3.44 -9.78
C ARG A 56 -17.96 4.11 -9.06
N LEU A 57 -16.77 4.01 -9.62
CA LEU A 57 -15.59 4.73 -9.13
C LEU A 57 -15.75 6.24 -9.35
N ALA A 58 -15.25 7.03 -8.42
CA ALA A 58 -15.14 8.47 -8.57
C ALA A 58 -14.24 8.83 -9.77
N ARG A 59 -14.55 9.93 -10.46
CA ARG A 59 -13.76 10.39 -11.63
C ARG A 59 -12.31 10.71 -11.27
N ASP A 60 -12.06 11.15 -10.05
CA ASP A 60 -10.74 11.52 -9.53
C ASP A 60 -10.13 10.45 -8.60
N ILE A 61 -10.53 9.19 -8.76
CA ILE A 61 -10.04 8.04 -7.97
C ILE A 61 -8.51 7.99 -7.86
N ARG A 62 -7.78 8.49 -8.85
CA ARG A 62 -6.31 8.58 -8.81
C ARG A 62 -5.80 9.40 -7.62
N LYS A 63 -6.51 10.48 -7.24
CA LYS A 63 -6.16 11.31 -6.08
C LYS A 63 -6.39 10.56 -4.77
N SER A 64 -7.47 9.80 -4.65
CA SER A 64 -7.74 8.96 -3.49
C SER A 64 -6.67 7.87 -3.37
N ARG A 65 -6.33 7.17 -4.45
CA ARG A 65 -5.27 6.15 -4.47
C ARG A 65 -3.89 6.71 -4.14
N ALA A 66 -3.57 7.93 -4.56
CA ALA A 66 -2.30 8.57 -4.21
C ALA A 66 -2.15 8.82 -2.70
N ASN A 67 -3.27 8.97 -1.98
CA ASN A 67 -3.31 9.16 -0.52
C ASN A 67 -3.58 7.86 0.26
N THR A 68 -3.70 6.73 -0.43
CA THR A 68 -4.00 5.42 0.17
C THR A 68 -2.87 4.45 -0.15
N GLY A 69 -2.06 4.09 0.84
CA GLY A 69 -1.07 3.03 0.74
C GLY A 69 -1.77 1.67 0.85
N TYR A 70 -1.44 0.75 -0.04
CA TYR A 70 -1.95 -0.61 0.02
C TYR A 70 -0.80 -1.61 0.14
N ILE A 71 -0.81 -2.39 1.22
CA ILE A 71 0.12 -3.49 1.45
C ILE A 71 -0.63 -4.78 1.11
N PHE A 72 -0.21 -5.43 0.03
CA PHE A 72 -0.84 -6.65 -0.47
C PHE A 72 -0.28 -7.89 0.22
N GLN A 73 -1.09 -8.91 0.41
CA GLN A 73 -0.68 -10.22 0.86
C GLN A 73 0.37 -10.84 -0.11
N GLN A 74 0.18 -10.69 -1.42
CA GLN A 74 1.17 -11.02 -2.43
C GLN A 74 1.97 -9.75 -2.75
N PHE A 75 3.08 -9.53 -2.20
CA PHE A 75 3.97 -8.33 -2.19
C PHE A 75 3.84 -7.40 -3.41
N ASN A 76 3.44 -7.88 -4.57
CA ASN A 76 3.27 -7.14 -5.84
C ASN A 76 4.50 -6.29 -6.20
N LEU A 77 5.68 -6.84 -5.98
CA LEU A 77 6.96 -6.25 -6.35
C LEU A 77 7.32 -6.64 -7.78
N VAL A 78 8.07 -5.77 -8.44
CA VAL A 78 8.59 -6.03 -9.78
C VAL A 78 9.90 -6.79 -9.66
N ASN A 79 9.90 -8.09 -9.90
CA ASN A 79 11.03 -9.00 -9.66
C ASN A 79 12.33 -8.63 -10.38
N ARG A 80 12.23 -7.99 -11.56
CA ARG A 80 13.39 -7.60 -12.39
C ARG A 80 14.07 -6.33 -11.90
N LEU A 81 13.39 -5.52 -11.10
CA LEU A 81 13.90 -4.28 -10.54
C LEU A 81 14.66 -4.53 -9.23
N SER A 82 15.54 -3.60 -8.90
CA SER A 82 16.19 -3.56 -7.59
C SER A 82 15.19 -3.24 -6.47
N VAL A 83 15.60 -3.48 -5.24
CA VAL A 83 14.86 -3.12 -4.03
C VAL A 83 14.58 -1.61 -4.01
N LEU A 84 15.59 -0.79 -4.27
CA LEU A 84 15.47 0.67 -4.30
C LEU A 84 14.47 1.14 -5.37
N GLU A 85 14.52 0.59 -6.58
CA GLU A 85 13.59 0.94 -7.65
C GLU A 85 12.16 0.54 -7.29
N ASN A 86 11.95 -0.61 -6.67
CA ASN A 86 10.63 -1.02 -6.18
C ASN A 86 10.06 -0.05 -5.13
N VAL A 87 10.89 0.46 -4.23
CA VAL A 87 10.46 1.47 -3.25
C VAL A 87 10.16 2.80 -3.93
N LEU A 88 10.98 3.23 -4.89
CA LEU A 88 10.77 4.47 -5.66
C LEU A 88 9.46 4.47 -6.44
N ILE A 89 8.94 3.31 -6.87
CA ILE A 89 7.60 3.18 -7.47
C ILE A 89 6.51 3.76 -6.55
N GLY A 90 6.69 3.71 -5.22
CA GLY A 90 5.77 4.32 -4.26
C GLY A 90 5.58 5.83 -4.47
N ALA A 91 6.57 6.53 -5.02
CA ALA A 91 6.50 7.96 -5.30
C ALA A 91 5.75 8.31 -6.60
N LEU A 92 5.38 7.34 -7.44
CA LEU A 92 4.79 7.61 -8.75
C LEU A 92 3.49 8.42 -8.67
N GLY A 93 2.69 8.23 -7.62
CA GLY A 93 1.46 8.98 -7.40
C GLY A 93 1.65 10.49 -7.21
N SER A 94 2.83 10.91 -6.76
CA SER A 94 3.20 12.32 -6.53
C SER A 94 4.19 12.85 -7.57
N THR A 95 4.63 12.00 -8.52
CA THR A 95 5.62 12.36 -9.55
C THR A 95 4.91 12.77 -10.84
N PRO A 96 5.28 13.89 -11.49
CA PRO A 96 4.74 14.29 -12.78
C PRO A 96 4.89 13.20 -13.85
N PHE A 97 3.88 13.01 -14.68
CA PHE A 97 3.80 11.92 -15.67
C PHE A 97 5.05 11.80 -16.56
N TRP A 98 5.55 12.91 -17.09
CA TRP A 98 6.73 12.92 -17.96
C TRP A 98 8.02 12.40 -17.27
N ARG A 99 8.18 12.66 -15.95
CA ARG A 99 9.30 12.13 -15.17
C ARG A 99 9.14 10.64 -14.89
N THR A 100 7.90 10.20 -14.69
CA THR A 100 7.56 8.80 -14.49
C THR A 100 7.95 7.95 -15.71
N CYS A 101 7.68 8.44 -16.93
CA CYS A 101 8.00 7.74 -18.18
C CYS A 101 9.50 7.45 -18.34
N PHE A 102 10.36 8.32 -17.82
CA PHE A 102 11.81 8.18 -17.90
C PHE A 102 12.44 7.62 -16.62
N SER A 103 11.64 7.20 -15.62
CA SER A 103 12.13 6.75 -14.31
C SER A 103 13.05 7.76 -13.64
N TRP A 104 12.83 9.06 -13.88
CA TRP A 104 13.67 10.15 -13.37
C TRP A 104 13.24 10.54 -11.96
N PHE A 105 13.83 9.86 -10.99
CA PHE A 105 13.67 10.19 -9.58
C PHE A 105 14.72 11.19 -9.13
N THR A 106 14.30 12.17 -8.32
CA THR A 106 15.20 13.18 -7.75
C THR A 106 16.12 12.57 -6.69
N GLY A 107 17.24 13.27 -6.40
CA GLY A 107 18.09 12.89 -5.27
C GLY A 107 17.33 12.81 -3.95
N GLU A 108 16.41 13.73 -3.71
CA GLU A 108 15.53 13.73 -2.54
C GLU A 108 14.61 12.49 -2.48
N GLN A 109 14.03 12.10 -3.61
CA GLN A 109 13.20 10.87 -3.67
C GLN A 109 14.04 9.62 -3.39
N LYS A 110 15.26 9.54 -3.93
CA LYS A 110 16.19 8.44 -3.65
C LYS A 110 16.59 8.40 -2.16
N GLN A 111 16.85 9.54 -1.57
CA GLN A 111 17.17 9.63 -0.14
C GLN A 111 16.00 9.18 0.73
N ARG A 112 14.77 9.63 0.43
CA ARG A 112 13.56 9.17 1.13
C ARG A 112 13.32 7.67 0.98
N ALA A 113 13.58 7.11 -0.20
CA ALA A 113 13.49 5.67 -0.42
C ALA A 113 14.50 4.89 0.43
N LEU A 114 15.75 5.37 0.53
CA LEU A 114 16.76 4.77 1.40
C LEU A 114 16.36 4.88 2.89
N GLN A 115 15.80 6.00 3.32
CA GLN A 115 15.27 6.15 4.68
C GLN A 115 14.12 5.16 4.97
N ALA A 116 13.20 4.97 4.01
CA ALA A 116 12.14 3.98 4.14
C ALA A 116 12.72 2.55 4.25
N LEU A 117 13.75 2.23 3.45
CA LEU A 117 14.46 0.96 3.54
C LEU A 117 15.19 0.77 4.88
N THR A 118 15.76 1.84 5.43
CA THR A 118 16.42 1.79 6.75
C THR A 118 15.40 1.44 7.84
N ARG A 119 14.21 2.04 7.81
CA ARG A 119 13.15 1.76 8.81
C ARG A 119 12.73 0.29 8.86
N VAL A 120 12.78 -0.40 7.72
CA VAL A 120 12.42 -1.83 7.63
C VAL A 120 13.65 -2.75 7.62
N GLY A 121 14.86 -2.24 7.91
CA GLY A 121 16.09 -3.02 7.97
C GLY A 121 16.57 -3.57 6.62
N MET A 122 16.21 -2.91 5.49
CA MET A 122 16.49 -3.41 4.14
C MET A 122 17.47 -2.56 3.33
N VAL A 123 18.10 -1.55 3.93
CA VAL A 123 18.98 -0.61 3.22
C VAL A 123 20.19 -1.29 2.56
N HIS A 124 20.76 -2.32 3.20
CA HIS A 124 21.92 -3.06 2.65
C HIS A 124 21.57 -3.86 1.38
N PHE A 125 20.29 -4.13 1.15
CA PHE A 125 19.78 -4.84 -0.02
C PHE A 125 19.35 -3.88 -1.16
N ALA A 126 19.51 -2.57 -1.01
CA ALA A 126 18.95 -1.54 -1.90
C ALA A 126 19.23 -1.79 -3.39
N HIS A 127 20.40 -2.28 -3.74
CA HIS A 127 20.82 -2.52 -5.12
C HIS A 127 20.61 -3.98 -5.59
N GLN A 128 20.16 -4.87 -4.72
CA GLN A 128 19.85 -6.26 -5.09
C GLN A 128 18.52 -6.35 -5.83
N ARG A 129 18.36 -7.35 -6.69
CA ARG A 129 17.09 -7.65 -7.36
C ARG A 129 16.12 -8.27 -6.35
N VAL A 130 14.87 -7.87 -6.44
CA VAL A 130 13.81 -8.40 -5.57
C VAL A 130 13.65 -9.91 -5.69
N SER A 131 13.88 -10.48 -6.88
CA SER A 131 13.83 -11.93 -7.12
C SER A 131 14.81 -12.76 -6.27
N THR A 132 15.84 -12.16 -5.70
CA THR A 132 16.84 -12.85 -4.85
C THR A 132 16.50 -12.81 -3.37
N LEU A 133 15.43 -12.13 -2.99
CA LEU A 133 15.02 -11.93 -1.62
C LEU A 133 14.10 -13.05 -1.11
N SER A 134 14.20 -13.37 0.20
CA SER A 134 13.21 -14.22 0.87
C SER A 134 11.83 -13.54 0.91
N GLY A 135 10.76 -14.32 1.16
CA GLY A 135 9.40 -13.80 1.27
C GLY A 135 9.28 -12.69 2.33
N GLY A 136 9.87 -12.88 3.51
CA GLY A 136 9.87 -11.87 4.57
C GLY A 136 10.65 -10.60 4.19
N GLN A 137 11.74 -10.72 3.44
CA GLN A 137 12.46 -9.57 2.89
C GLN A 137 11.62 -8.83 1.85
N GLN A 138 10.94 -9.55 0.95
CA GLN A 138 10.04 -8.95 -0.03
C GLN A 138 8.88 -8.21 0.65
N GLN A 139 8.31 -8.76 1.71
CA GLN A 139 7.27 -8.10 2.50
C GLN A 139 7.77 -6.77 3.07
N ARG A 140 8.96 -6.75 3.67
CA ARG A 140 9.57 -5.50 4.19
C ARG A 140 9.80 -4.47 3.09
N VAL A 141 10.19 -4.89 1.90
CA VAL A 141 10.32 -3.99 0.74
C VAL A 141 8.95 -3.43 0.30
N ALA A 142 7.90 -4.25 0.30
CA ALA A 142 6.54 -3.79 -0.02
C ALA A 142 6.04 -2.74 0.98
N ILE A 143 6.38 -2.89 2.27
CA ILE A 143 6.09 -1.91 3.30
C ILE A 143 6.88 -0.62 3.09
N ALA A 144 8.19 -0.70 2.81
CA ALA A 144 9.01 0.46 2.48
C ALA A 144 8.43 1.24 1.29
N ARG A 145 7.91 0.54 0.28
CA ARG A 145 7.20 1.15 -0.86
C ARG A 145 5.93 1.89 -0.42
N ALA A 146 5.15 1.34 0.49
CA ALA A 146 3.97 2.01 1.02
C ALA A 146 4.35 3.26 1.85
N LEU A 147 5.42 3.20 2.65
CA LEU A 147 5.97 4.36 3.37
C LEU A 147 6.44 5.46 2.41
N MET A 148 7.10 5.08 1.31
CA MET A 148 7.57 6.02 0.29
C MET A 148 6.43 6.81 -0.34
N GLN A 149 5.24 6.23 -0.41
CA GLN A 149 4.03 6.88 -0.93
C GLN A 149 3.56 8.04 -0.05
N GLN A 150 3.95 8.07 1.25
CA GLN A 150 3.48 9.05 2.24
C GLN A 150 1.95 9.14 2.31
N ALA A 151 1.30 8.00 2.18
CA ALA A 151 -0.14 7.89 2.21
C ALA A 151 -0.70 8.30 3.58
N LYS A 152 -1.87 8.92 3.57
CA LYS A 152 -2.59 9.31 4.79
C LYS A 152 -3.43 8.18 5.39
N VAL A 153 -3.71 7.17 4.59
CA VAL A 153 -4.41 5.94 4.99
C VAL A 153 -3.60 4.76 4.52
N ILE A 154 -3.40 3.77 5.38
CA ILE A 154 -2.75 2.50 5.01
C ILE A 154 -3.78 1.39 5.14
N LEU A 155 -3.97 0.65 4.06
CA LEU A 155 -4.76 -0.57 4.00
C LEU A 155 -3.79 -1.76 3.90
N ALA A 156 -3.77 -2.62 4.91
CA ALA A 156 -2.84 -3.74 4.97
C ALA A 156 -3.60 -5.07 4.97
N ASP A 157 -3.33 -5.90 3.98
CA ASP A 157 -3.91 -7.22 3.80
C ASP A 157 -2.90 -8.27 4.28
N GLU A 158 -3.05 -8.73 5.52
CA GLU A 158 -2.16 -9.69 6.20
C GLU A 158 -0.66 -9.28 6.16
N PRO A 159 -0.29 -8.06 6.61
CA PRO A 159 1.05 -7.49 6.42
C PRO A 159 2.18 -8.25 7.14
N ILE A 160 1.85 -9.11 8.10
CA ILE A 160 2.81 -9.85 8.93
C ILE A 160 2.71 -11.38 8.79
N ALA A 161 1.82 -11.90 7.96
CA ALA A 161 1.55 -13.34 7.87
C ALA A 161 2.76 -14.20 7.48
N SER A 162 3.72 -13.61 6.75
CA SER A 162 4.92 -14.31 6.25
C SER A 162 6.20 -13.93 7.02
N LEU A 163 6.08 -13.22 8.14
CA LEU A 163 7.21 -12.70 8.89
C LEU A 163 7.48 -13.51 10.16
N ASP A 164 8.75 -13.62 10.51
CA ASP A 164 9.19 -14.02 11.84
C ASP A 164 8.76 -12.97 12.90
N PRO A 165 8.66 -13.32 14.16
CA PRO A 165 8.14 -12.43 15.21
C PRO A 165 8.88 -11.10 15.33
N GLU A 166 10.21 -11.08 15.14
CA GLU A 166 11.02 -9.87 15.21
C GLU A 166 10.71 -8.93 14.02
N SER A 167 10.68 -9.47 12.80
CA SER A 167 10.32 -8.72 11.60
C SER A 167 8.87 -8.21 11.65
N ALA A 168 7.94 -9.00 12.19
CA ALA A 168 6.55 -8.60 12.38
C ALA A 168 6.44 -7.40 13.33
N ARG A 169 7.22 -7.39 14.44
CA ARG A 169 7.26 -6.26 15.36
C ARG A 169 7.79 -4.99 14.71
N ILE A 170 8.93 -5.07 13.98
CA ILE A 170 9.48 -3.92 13.24
C ILE A 170 8.43 -3.32 12.29
N VAL A 171 7.68 -4.18 11.60
CA VAL A 171 6.62 -3.75 10.69
C VAL A 171 5.49 -3.05 11.42
N MET A 172 5.00 -3.63 12.51
CA MET A 172 3.88 -3.04 13.28
C MET A 172 4.28 -1.72 13.95
N ASP A 173 5.53 -1.60 14.42
CA ASP A 173 6.06 -0.35 14.99
C ASP A 173 6.28 0.74 13.92
N THR A 174 6.29 0.35 12.64
CA THR A 174 6.56 1.25 11.51
C THR A 174 5.26 1.78 10.85
N LEU A 175 4.16 1.04 10.99
CA LEU A 175 2.83 1.37 10.45
C LEU A 175 2.04 2.25 11.39
#